data_27d397055e2412ece6f2e21276c97196
#
_entry.id   27d397055e2412ece6f2e21276c97196
#
_cell.length_a   1.000
_cell.length_b   1.000
_cell.length_c   1.000
_cell.angle_alpha   90.00
_cell.angle_beta   90.00
_cell.angle_gamma   90.00
#
_symmetry.space_group_name_H-M   'P 1'
#
loop_
_entity.id
_entity.type
_entity.pdbx_description
1 polymer ?
#
loop_
_entity_poly.entity_id
_entity_poly.type
_entity_poly.pdbx_seq_one_letter_code
_entity_poly.pdbx_strand_id
1 'polypeptide(L)'
;PLRLVGSEMCIRDSLCSYHKTKVVIFGQDPYHQKGVANGLAFAVNKGHKIPPSLQNIYKEINDDIGPCFYNSGNLEEWAKQGVLLLNTSLSVIDSLPGSHANIGWSLLVDSIIATLNNKTDIIFLLWGNSSAKKEKLINKEVNHVLKCAHPSPLSSYKGFFGCKHFSKTNNILLNMNKSPIKW
;
A
#
# COMPACT_ATOMS: atom_id res chain seq x y z
N PRO A 1 14.72 22.34 5.87
CA PRO A 1 15.56 21.39 5.13
C PRO A 1 14.70 20.37 4.44
N LEU A 2 14.85 20.25 3.10
CA LEU A 2 14.25 19.19 2.31
C LEU A 2 14.73 17.84 2.86
N ARG A 3 13.83 17.07 3.45
CA ARG A 3 14.13 15.71 3.83
C ARG A 3 13.59 14.79 2.75
N LEU A 4 14.49 14.28 1.95
CA LEU A 4 14.25 13.18 1.04
C LEU A 4 14.23 11.89 1.87
N VAL A 5 13.13 11.16 1.85
CA VAL A 5 13.02 9.78 2.38
C VAL A 5 13.68 8.82 1.37
N GLY A 6 14.90 9.14 0.90
CA GLY A 6 15.58 8.42 -0.16
C GLY A 6 16.22 7.10 0.29
N SER A 7 16.77 7.04 1.50
CA SER A 7 17.38 5.81 2.06
C SER A 7 16.32 4.72 2.35
N GLU A 8 15.10 5.11 2.62
CA GLU A 8 14.01 4.19 2.97
C GLU A 8 13.34 3.58 1.73
N MET A 9 13.53 4.14 0.52
CA MET A 9 13.09 3.54 -0.74
C MET A 9 13.81 2.22 -1.03
N CYS A 10 15.08 2.10 -0.70
CA CYS A 10 15.85 0.87 -0.86
C CYS A 10 15.29 -0.27 0.01
N ILE A 11 14.73 0.02 1.17
CA ILE A 11 14.09 -0.97 2.05
C ILE A 11 12.91 -1.62 1.32
N ARG A 12 12.01 -0.84 0.73
CA ARG A 12 10.87 -1.36 -0.04
C ARG A 12 11.34 -2.28 -1.17
N ASP A 13 12.31 -1.83 -1.96
CA ASP A 13 12.77 -2.56 -3.15
C ASP A 13 13.51 -3.85 -2.79
N SER A 14 14.20 -3.87 -1.65
CA SER A 14 14.86 -5.08 -1.12
C SER A 14 13.88 -6.10 -0.55
N LEU A 15 12.78 -5.65 0.06
CA LEU A 15 11.78 -6.52 0.69
C LEU A 15 10.79 -7.12 -0.33
N CYS A 16 10.37 -6.32 -1.33
CA CYS A 16 9.41 -6.73 -2.36
C CYS A 16 9.94 -6.38 -3.75
N SER A 17 10.73 -7.26 -4.32
CA SER A 17 11.24 -7.10 -5.69
C SER A 17 10.14 -7.29 -6.73
N TYR A 18 10.38 -6.79 -7.96
CA TYR A 18 9.49 -6.98 -9.10
C TYR A 18 9.01 -8.42 -9.27
N HIS A 19 9.93 -9.39 -9.22
CA HIS A 19 9.60 -10.82 -9.41
C HIS A 19 8.70 -11.38 -8.30
N LYS A 20 8.86 -10.91 -7.07
CA LYS A 20 8.07 -11.37 -5.91
C LYS A 20 6.70 -10.70 -5.82
N THR A 21 6.48 -9.55 -6.48
CA THR A 21 5.24 -8.78 -6.37
C THR A 21 4.03 -9.60 -6.81
N LYS A 22 3.07 -9.76 -5.93
CA LYS A 22 1.75 -10.39 -6.14
C LYS A 22 0.60 -9.42 -5.90
N VAL A 23 0.77 -8.52 -4.94
CA VAL A 23 -0.24 -7.53 -4.53
C VAL A 23 0.41 -6.16 -4.52
N VAL A 24 -0.33 -5.13 -4.93
CA VAL A 24 0.10 -3.73 -4.88
C VAL A 24 -0.91 -2.93 -4.07
N ILE A 25 -0.45 -2.22 -3.05
CA ILE A 25 -1.27 -1.29 -2.26
C ILE A 25 -0.68 0.10 -2.41
N PHE A 26 -1.50 1.07 -2.85
CA PHE A 26 -1.05 2.45 -2.98
C PHE A 26 -1.40 3.27 -1.74
N GLY A 27 -0.36 3.90 -1.16
CA GLY A 27 -0.49 5.00 -0.22
C GLY A 27 -0.42 6.35 -0.94
N GLN A 28 -0.58 7.44 -0.19
CA GLN A 28 -0.52 8.80 -0.73
C GLN A 28 0.93 9.32 -0.69
N ASP A 29 1.44 9.58 0.50
CA ASP A 29 2.77 10.10 0.79
C ASP A 29 3.33 9.49 2.08
N PRO A 30 4.65 9.59 2.33
CA PRO A 30 5.24 9.14 3.59
C PRO A 30 4.70 9.96 4.77
N TYR A 31 4.71 9.37 5.96
CA TYR A 31 4.45 10.14 7.18
C TYR A 31 5.48 11.25 7.32
N HIS A 32 5.00 12.47 7.50
CA HIS A 32 5.81 13.70 7.44
C HIS A 32 6.60 13.98 8.72
N GLN A 33 6.36 13.26 9.83
CA GLN A 33 7.12 13.40 11.05
C GLN A 33 8.46 12.67 10.95
N LYS A 34 9.51 13.27 11.54
CA LYS A 34 10.86 12.73 11.53
C LYS A 34 10.93 11.31 12.12
N GLY A 35 11.51 10.36 11.36
CA GLY A 35 11.76 9.00 11.82
C GLY A 35 10.54 8.09 11.86
N VAL A 36 9.35 8.55 11.49
CA VAL A 36 8.12 7.75 11.51
C VAL A 36 8.03 6.83 10.30
N ALA A 37 8.20 7.36 9.08
CA ALA A 37 8.15 6.57 7.85
C ALA A 37 9.30 5.56 7.78
N ASN A 38 9.03 4.37 7.22
CA ASN A 38 10.02 3.32 6.99
C ASN A 38 10.14 2.90 5.51
N GLY A 39 9.67 3.72 4.57
CA GLY A 39 9.72 3.46 3.14
C GLY A 39 8.58 2.62 2.58
N LEU A 40 7.74 2.02 3.41
CA LEU A 40 6.55 1.27 3.01
C LEU A 40 5.29 2.12 3.21
N ALA A 41 4.37 2.10 2.25
CA ALA A 41 3.09 2.81 2.38
C ALA A 41 2.32 2.31 3.61
N PHE A 42 1.69 3.23 4.36
CA PHE A 42 0.96 3.02 5.61
C PHE A 42 1.81 2.55 6.81
N ALA A 43 3.03 2.10 6.60
CA ALA A 43 3.88 1.55 7.65
C ALA A 43 4.65 2.64 8.41
N VAL A 44 5.00 2.32 9.65
CA VAL A 44 5.87 3.14 10.51
C VAL A 44 7.01 2.32 11.08
N ASN A 45 8.08 2.99 11.46
CA ASN A 45 9.20 2.36 12.15
C ASN A 45 8.76 1.73 13.47
N LYS A 46 9.45 0.66 13.87
CA LYS A 46 9.20 -0.02 15.17
C LYS A 46 9.27 0.98 16.33
N GLY A 47 8.38 0.82 17.30
CA GLY A 47 8.30 1.68 18.48
C GLY A 47 7.47 2.96 18.28
N HIS A 48 7.02 3.27 17.07
CA HIS A 48 6.10 4.38 16.84
C HIS A 48 4.64 3.95 17.03
N LYS A 49 3.81 4.91 17.45
CA LYS A 49 2.36 4.72 17.56
C LYS A 49 1.77 4.36 16.20
N ILE A 50 0.91 3.35 16.16
CA ILE A 50 0.19 2.94 14.94
C ILE A 50 -0.70 4.10 14.47
N PRO A 51 -0.52 4.59 13.21
CA PRO A 51 -1.31 5.71 12.70
C PRO A 51 -2.78 5.35 12.50
N PRO A 52 -3.70 6.33 12.54
CA PRO A 52 -5.13 6.08 12.45
C PRO A 52 -5.58 5.32 11.20
N SER A 53 -4.98 5.58 10.04
CA SER A 53 -5.29 4.84 8.81
C SER A 53 -4.89 3.36 8.94
N LEU A 54 -3.74 3.06 9.54
CA LEU A 54 -3.28 1.69 9.76
C LEU A 54 -4.11 0.98 10.84
N GLN A 55 -4.57 1.70 11.87
CA GLN A 55 -5.53 1.14 12.84
C GLN A 55 -6.83 0.71 12.16
N ASN A 56 -7.35 1.51 11.21
CA ASN A 56 -8.53 1.18 10.44
C ASN A 56 -8.29 -0.02 9.50
N ILE A 57 -7.08 -0.12 8.92
CA ILE A 57 -6.68 -1.28 8.12
C ILE A 57 -6.72 -2.54 9.00
N TYR A 58 -6.12 -2.52 10.18
CA TYR A 58 -6.11 -3.66 11.11
C TYR A 58 -7.52 -4.01 11.59
N LYS A 59 -8.37 -2.99 11.84
CA LYS A 59 -9.77 -3.24 12.18
C LYS A 59 -10.49 -3.98 11.05
N GLU A 60 -10.36 -3.53 9.81
CA GLU A 60 -10.98 -4.20 8.66
C GLU A 60 -10.44 -5.62 8.47
N ILE A 61 -9.15 -5.87 8.68
CA ILE A 61 -8.58 -7.22 8.62
C ILE A 61 -9.24 -8.13 9.68
N ASN A 62 -9.37 -7.64 10.92
CA ASN A 62 -10.00 -8.41 11.99
C ASN A 62 -11.48 -8.74 11.69
N ASP A 63 -12.19 -7.79 11.10
CA ASP A 63 -13.60 -7.96 10.74
C ASP A 63 -13.77 -8.89 9.51
N ASP A 64 -12.79 -8.93 8.59
CA ASP A 64 -12.85 -9.67 7.32
C ASP A 64 -12.35 -11.13 7.45
N ILE A 65 -11.22 -11.35 8.09
CA ILE A 65 -10.55 -12.67 8.13
C ILE A 65 -10.38 -13.24 9.54
N GLY A 66 -10.79 -12.52 10.55
CA GLY A 66 -10.73 -12.94 11.95
C GLY A 66 -9.64 -12.23 12.76
N PRO A 67 -9.67 -12.42 14.07
CA PRO A 67 -8.82 -11.65 14.98
C PRO A 67 -7.34 -11.91 14.76
N CYS A 68 -6.60 -10.84 14.54
CA CYS A 68 -5.14 -10.80 14.47
C CYS A 68 -4.62 -9.79 15.48
N PHE A 69 -3.55 -10.13 16.16
CA PHE A 69 -2.92 -9.24 17.14
C PHE A 69 -1.82 -8.41 16.46
N TYR A 70 -2.08 -7.12 16.29
CA TYR A 70 -1.12 -6.18 15.73
C TYR A 70 -0.51 -5.31 16.83
N ASN A 71 0.74 -5.57 17.16
CA ASN A 71 1.51 -4.81 18.14
C ASN A 71 2.54 -3.86 17.52
N SER A 72 2.59 -3.80 16.20
CA SER A 72 3.56 -3.01 15.45
C SER A 72 2.94 -2.40 14.19
N GLY A 73 3.36 -1.21 13.82
CA GLY A 73 3.01 -0.58 12.54
C GLY A 73 4.02 -0.87 11.43
N ASN A 74 4.96 -1.79 11.64
CA ASN A 74 5.96 -2.17 10.64
C ASN A 74 5.37 -3.28 9.73
N LEU A 75 5.15 -2.98 8.47
CA LEU A 75 4.52 -3.91 7.51
C LEU A 75 5.55 -4.71 6.68
N GLU A 76 6.79 -4.86 7.15
CA GLU A 76 7.83 -5.61 6.43
C GLU A 76 7.42 -7.06 6.12
N GLU A 77 6.68 -7.71 7.04
CA GLU A 77 6.24 -9.10 6.82
C GLU A 77 5.24 -9.22 5.64
N TRP A 78 4.44 -8.19 5.39
CA TRP A 78 3.61 -8.16 4.18
C TRP A 78 4.47 -8.00 2.92
N ALA A 79 5.45 -7.08 2.97
CA ALA A 79 6.34 -6.83 1.84
C ALA A 79 7.15 -8.09 1.46
N LYS A 80 7.68 -8.83 2.45
CA LYS A 80 8.40 -10.10 2.23
C LYS A 80 7.55 -11.18 1.55
N GLN A 81 6.22 -11.13 1.74
CA GLN A 81 5.28 -12.05 1.10
C GLN A 81 4.88 -11.63 -0.33
N GLY A 82 5.37 -10.50 -0.82
CA GLY A 82 5.09 -10.00 -2.17
C GLY A 82 4.00 -8.93 -2.22
N VAL A 83 3.75 -8.22 -1.12
CA VAL A 83 2.90 -7.04 -1.09
C VAL A 83 3.75 -5.79 -1.32
N LEU A 84 3.65 -5.18 -2.50
CA LEU A 84 4.30 -3.92 -2.82
C LEU A 84 3.52 -2.76 -2.20
N LEU A 85 4.05 -2.18 -1.14
CA LEU A 85 3.49 -1.03 -0.41
C LEU A 85 4.11 0.26 -0.96
N LEU A 86 3.44 0.89 -1.93
CA LEU A 86 3.97 1.98 -2.75
C LEU A 86 3.19 3.28 -2.55
N ASN A 87 3.85 4.34 -2.09
CA ASN A 87 3.25 5.67 -2.07
C ASN A 87 3.23 6.30 -3.46
N THR A 88 2.20 7.08 -3.78
CA THR A 88 2.11 7.85 -5.04
C THR A 88 3.02 9.08 -5.05
N SER A 89 3.44 9.57 -3.87
CA SER A 89 4.54 10.52 -3.67
C SER A 89 5.56 9.88 -2.76
N LEU A 90 6.84 9.83 -3.16
CA LEU A 90 7.88 9.09 -2.44
C LEU A 90 8.66 9.97 -1.46
N SER A 91 8.37 11.26 -1.40
CA SER A 91 8.96 12.19 -0.46
C SER A 91 7.94 13.21 0.02
N VAL A 92 8.26 13.88 1.13
CA VAL A 92 7.45 14.91 1.74
C VAL A 92 8.36 15.90 2.49
N ILE A 93 7.96 17.16 2.59
CA ILE A 93 8.61 18.11 3.47
C ILE A 93 8.21 17.81 4.91
N ASP A 94 9.17 17.87 5.83
CA ASP A 94 8.90 17.66 7.25
C ASP A 94 7.72 18.54 7.72
N SER A 95 6.78 17.93 8.43
CA SER A 95 5.57 18.55 8.98
C SER A 95 4.60 19.15 7.94
N LEU A 96 4.77 18.87 6.63
CA LEU A 96 3.91 19.41 5.56
C LEU A 96 3.37 18.30 4.64
N PRO A 97 2.28 17.60 5.04
CA PRO A 97 1.72 16.50 4.25
C PRO A 97 1.28 16.96 2.84
N GLY A 98 1.47 16.10 1.84
CA GLY A 98 1.12 16.38 0.44
C GLY A 98 2.03 17.39 -0.28
N SER A 99 3.06 17.93 0.37
CA SER A 99 3.94 18.97 -0.17
C SER A 99 4.63 18.61 -1.49
N HIS A 100 4.86 17.33 -1.73
CA HIS A 100 5.52 16.83 -2.94
C HIS A 100 4.57 16.09 -3.90
N ALA A 101 3.27 16.27 -3.77
CA ALA A 101 2.28 15.60 -4.63
C ALA A 101 2.47 15.91 -6.14
N ASN A 102 3.04 17.09 -6.46
CA ASN A 102 3.16 17.60 -7.85
C ASN A 102 4.61 17.75 -8.34
N ILE A 103 5.61 17.16 -7.70
CA ILE A 103 7.02 17.29 -8.10
C ILE A 103 7.52 16.20 -9.06
N GLY A 104 6.61 15.40 -9.63
CA GLY A 104 6.93 14.39 -10.64
C GLY A 104 6.95 12.94 -10.17
N TRP A 105 6.75 12.64 -8.87
CA TRP A 105 6.70 11.26 -8.36
C TRP A 105 5.63 10.40 -9.05
N SER A 106 4.52 11.02 -9.50
CA SER A 106 3.48 10.28 -10.19
C SER A 106 3.96 9.65 -11.50
N LEU A 107 4.91 10.26 -12.21
CA LEU A 107 5.50 9.69 -13.43
C LEU A 107 6.29 8.41 -13.15
N LEU A 108 7.07 8.40 -12.06
CA LEU A 108 7.78 7.19 -11.63
C LEU A 108 6.81 6.08 -11.25
N VAL A 109 5.76 6.40 -10.48
CA VAL A 109 4.73 5.43 -10.08
C VAL A 109 4.00 4.88 -11.31
N ASP A 110 3.70 5.73 -12.30
CA ASP A 110 3.07 5.32 -13.56
C ASP A 110 3.99 4.37 -14.36
N SER A 111 5.31 4.63 -14.37
CA SER A 111 6.30 3.73 -14.99
C SER A 111 6.40 2.39 -14.25
N ILE A 112 6.28 2.39 -12.92
CA ILE A 112 6.24 1.15 -12.13
C ILE A 112 4.99 0.33 -12.49
N ILE A 113 3.82 0.96 -12.61
CA ILE A 113 2.58 0.28 -13.03
C ILE A 113 2.74 -0.29 -14.45
N ALA A 114 3.30 0.50 -15.39
CA ALA A 114 3.55 0.04 -16.75
C ALA A 114 4.48 -1.19 -16.76
N THR A 115 5.52 -1.19 -15.94
CA THR A 115 6.43 -2.34 -15.78
C THR A 115 5.70 -3.55 -15.19
N LEU A 116 4.83 -3.34 -14.19
CA LEU A 116 4.05 -4.42 -13.59
C LEU A 116 3.02 -5.01 -14.56
N ASN A 117 2.52 -4.25 -15.55
CA ASN A 117 1.63 -4.75 -16.60
C ASN A 117 2.29 -5.79 -17.52
N ASN A 118 3.62 -5.93 -17.50
CA ASN A 118 4.32 -7.03 -18.19
C ASN A 118 4.22 -8.36 -17.42
N LYS A 119 3.63 -8.35 -16.24
CA LYS A 119 3.28 -9.56 -15.47
C LYS A 119 1.78 -9.80 -15.56
N THR A 120 1.38 -11.03 -15.30
CA THR A 120 -0.02 -11.42 -15.12
C THR A 120 -0.32 -11.65 -13.63
N ASP A 121 -1.58 -11.62 -13.30
CA ASP A 121 -2.08 -12.04 -11.98
C ASP A 121 -1.55 -11.18 -10.82
N ILE A 122 -1.33 -9.89 -11.05
CA ILE A 122 -1.10 -8.91 -9.99
C ILE A 122 -2.44 -8.39 -9.47
N ILE A 123 -2.58 -8.27 -8.17
CA ILE A 123 -3.79 -7.74 -7.53
C ILE A 123 -3.50 -6.33 -7.05
N PHE A 124 -4.20 -5.34 -7.61
CA PHE A 124 -4.08 -3.93 -7.23
C PHE A 124 -5.19 -3.55 -6.26
N LEU A 125 -4.83 -3.13 -5.05
CA LEU A 125 -5.75 -2.60 -4.05
C LEU A 125 -5.71 -1.07 -4.11
N LEU A 126 -6.76 -0.48 -4.68
CA LEU A 126 -6.89 0.95 -4.89
C LEU A 126 -7.80 1.56 -3.82
N TRP A 127 -7.19 2.15 -2.79
CA TRP A 127 -7.91 2.72 -1.66
C TRP A 127 -8.00 4.24 -1.76
N GLY A 128 -9.23 4.73 -1.99
CA GLY A 128 -9.54 6.16 -2.13
C GLY A 128 -9.33 6.71 -3.54
N ASN A 129 -9.76 7.96 -3.73
CA ASN A 129 -9.84 8.58 -5.06
C ASN A 129 -8.48 8.79 -5.73
N SER A 130 -7.42 9.02 -4.96
CA SER A 130 -6.08 9.24 -5.51
C SER A 130 -5.55 7.96 -6.18
N SER A 131 -5.61 6.84 -5.48
CA SER A 131 -5.18 5.54 -6.03
C SER A 131 -6.13 5.03 -7.11
N ALA A 132 -7.44 5.29 -7.00
CA ALA A 132 -8.43 4.91 -7.99
C ALA A 132 -8.16 5.52 -9.38
N LYS A 133 -7.54 6.71 -9.45
CA LYS A 133 -7.11 7.32 -10.72
C LYS A 133 -6.07 6.48 -11.48
N LYS A 134 -5.32 5.62 -10.78
CA LYS A 134 -4.31 4.74 -11.37
C LYS A 134 -4.92 3.54 -12.08
N GLU A 135 -6.20 3.23 -11.86
CA GLU A 135 -6.90 2.11 -12.51
C GLU A 135 -6.77 2.12 -14.03
N LYS A 136 -6.83 3.31 -14.63
CA LYS A 136 -6.73 3.48 -16.09
C LYS A 136 -5.39 3.06 -16.70
N LEU A 137 -4.35 2.93 -15.86
CA LEU A 137 -3.01 2.50 -16.26
C LEU A 137 -2.81 0.99 -16.11
N ILE A 138 -3.72 0.30 -15.42
CA ILE A 138 -3.61 -1.13 -15.12
C ILE A 138 -4.24 -1.93 -16.26
N ASN A 139 -3.50 -2.90 -16.79
CA ASN A 139 -4.05 -3.86 -17.75
C ASN A 139 -4.94 -4.87 -17.00
N LYS A 140 -6.26 -4.66 -17.07
CA LYS A 140 -7.27 -5.48 -16.39
C LYS A 140 -7.60 -6.80 -17.09
N GLU A 141 -7.08 -7.03 -18.29
CA GLU A 141 -7.24 -8.31 -18.98
C GLU A 141 -6.42 -9.42 -18.32
N VAL A 142 -5.30 -9.03 -17.68
CA VAL A 142 -4.35 -9.95 -17.07
C VAL A 142 -4.10 -9.70 -15.58
N ASN A 143 -4.68 -8.64 -15.01
CA ASN A 143 -4.49 -8.24 -13.61
C ASN A 143 -5.84 -7.96 -12.94
N HIS A 144 -5.86 -8.02 -11.61
CA HIS A 144 -7.05 -7.82 -10.80
C HIS A 144 -7.02 -6.45 -10.12
N VAL A 145 -8.19 -5.81 -10.04
CA VAL A 145 -8.35 -4.51 -9.38
C VAL A 145 -9.47 -4.58 -8.35
N LEU A 146 -9.18 -4.27 -7.10
CA LEU A 146 -10.14 -4.11 -6.03
C LEU A 146 -10.13 -2.65 -5.56
N LYS A 147 -11.31 -2.00 -5.52
CA LYS A 147 -11.46 -0.58 -5.17
C LYS A 147 -12.38 -0.38 -3.98
N CYS A 148 -12.00 0.52 -3.09
CA CYS A 148 -12.85 1.00 -2.00
C CYS A 148 -12.45 2.41 -1.56
N ALA A 149 -13.13 2.96 -0.54
CA ALA A 149 -12.74 4.22 0.08
C ALA A 149 -11.35 4.13 0.74
N HIS A 150 -10.74 5.27 1.07
CA HIS A 150 -9.46 5.32 1.77
C HIS A 150 -9.61 4.95 3.25
N PRO A 151 -8.65 4.25 3.90
CA PRO A 151 -8.72 3.86 5.31
C PRO A 151 -8.59 5.02 6.31
N SER A 152 -8.39 6.24 5.87
CA SER A 152 -8.37 7.42 6.75
C SER A 152 -9.66 7.52 7.58
N PRO A 153 -9.60 7.98 8.85
CA PRO A 153 -10.79 8.25 9.65
C PRO A 153 -11.84 9.14 8.96
N LEU A 154 -11.40 10.03 8.05
CA LEU A 154 -12.30 10.93 7.31
C LEU A 154 -13.12 10.20 6.23
N SER A 155 -12.77 8.97 5.84
CA SER A 155 -13.38 8.28 4.70
C SER A 155 -13.62 6.78 4.90
N SER A 156 -13.08 6.15 5.94
CA SER A 156 -13.19 4.71 6.15
C SER A 156 -14.64 4.20 6.22
N TYR A 157 -15.54 4.99 6.79
CA TYR A 157 -16.98 4.69 6.85
C TYR A 157 -17.71 4.80 5.51
N LYS A 158 -17.05 5.36 4.47
CA LYS A 158 -17.63 5.52 3.14
C LYS A 158 -17.37 4.31 2.21
N GLY A 159 -17.10 3.14 2.80
CA GLY A 159 -16.93 1.88 2.09
C GLY A 159 -15.52 1.29 2.14
N PHE A 160 -14.65 1.69 3.07
CA PHE A 160 -13.45 0.93 3.40
C PHE A 160 -13.80 -0.21 4.35
N PHE A 161 -14.51 0.10 5.46
CA PHE A 161 -15.02 -0.94 6.33
C PHE A 161 -16.06 -1.79 5.60
N GLY A 162 -15.88 -3.11 5.66
CA GLY A 162 -16.70 -4.11 4.97
C GLY A 162 -16.32 -4.30 3.50
N CYS A 163 -15.23 -3.71 2.99
CA CYS A 163 -14.77 -3.94 1.61
C CYS A 163 -14.27 -5.36 1.38
N LYS A 164 -13.81 -6.05 2.43
CA LYS A 164 -13.33 -7.44 2.41
C LYS A 164 -12.20 -7.67 1.42
N HIS A 165 -11.31 -6.69 1.29
CA HIS A 165 -10.22 -6.77 0.32
C HIS A 165 -9.19 -7.82 0.69
N PHE A 166 -9.03 -8.14 1.97
CA PHE A 166 -8.02 -9.10 2.45
C PHE A 166 -8.40 -10.53 2.14
N SER A 167 -9.64 -10.94 2.44
CA SER A 167 -10.19 -12.25 2.07
C SER A 167 -10.33 -12.38 0.55
N LYS A 168 -10.84 -11.36 -0.14
CA LYS A 168 -10.93 -11.35 -1.62
C LYS A 168 -9.57 -11.53 -2.28
N THR A 169 -8.54 -10.82 -1.79
CA THR A 169 -7.17 -10.96 -2.29
C THR A 169 -6.66 -12.39 -2.12
N ASN A 170 -6.86 -12.97 -0.95
CA ASN A 170 -6.43 -14.34 -0.69
C ASN A 170 -7.19 -15.37 -1.53
N ASN A 171 -8.50 -15.18 -1.73
CA ASN A 171 -9.29 -16.04 -2.63
C ASN A 171 -8.78 -15.97 -4.09
N ILE A 172 -8.48 -14.76 -4.59
CA ILE A 172 -7.91 -14.60 -5.93
C ILE A 172 -6.55 -15.32 -6.01
N LEU A 173 -5.66 -15.13 -5.03
CA LEU A 173 -4.35 -15.81 -5.00
C LEU A 173 -4.50 -17.34 -5.00
N LEU A 174 -5.40 -17.88 -4.18
CA LEU A 174 -5.66 -19.33 -4.12
C LEU A 174 -6.19 -19.87 -5.46
N ASN A 175 -7.11 -19.16 -6.11
CA ASN A 175 -7.63 -19.54 -7.43
C ASN A 175 -6.54 -19.55 -8.51
N MET A 176 -5.46 -18.77 -8.31
CA MET A 176 -4.28 -18.74 -9.19
C MET A 176 -3.18 -19.71 -8.74
N ASN A 177 -3.45 -20.62 -7.79
CA ASN A 177 -2.46 -21.51 -7.18
C ASN A 177 -1.26 -20.78 -6.55
N LYS A 178 -1.46 -19.55 -6.07
CA LYS A 178 -0.46 -18.75 -5.36
C LYS A 178 -0.70 -18.80 -3.85
N SER A 179 0.37 -18.74 -3.08
CA SER A 179 0.27 -18.69 -1.60
C SER A 179 -0.49 -17.44 -1.16
N PRO A 180 -1.49 -17.55 -0.27
CA PRO A 180 -2.19 -16.41 0.30
C PRO A 180 -1.24 -15.54 1.14
N ILE A 181 -1.65 -14.29 1.38
CA ILE A 181 -0.95 -13.38 2.28
C ILE A 181 -1.41 -13.62 3.72
N LYS A 182 -0.47 -13.73 4.61
CA LYS A 182 -0.72 -13.64 6.06
C LYS A 182 -0.75 -12.16 6.42
N TRP A 183 -1.94 -11.62 6.43
CA TRP A 183 -2.18 -10.22 6.73
C TRP A 183 -1.87 -9.88 8.19
#